data_0e7b0ef5d8b37a04b76c0ae8fb278d9c
#
_entry.id   0e7b0ef5d8b37a04b76c0ae8fb278d9c
#
_cell.length_a   1.000
_cell.length_b   1.000
_cell.length_c   1.000
_cell.angle_alpha   90.00
_cell.angle_beta   90.00
_cell.angle_gamma   90.00
#
_symmetry.space_group_name_H-M   'P 1'
#
loop_
_entity.id
_entity.type
_entity.pdbx_description
1 polymer ?
#
loop_
_entity_poly.entity_id
_entity_poly.type
_entity_poly.pdbx_seq_one_letter_code
_entity_poly.pdbx_strand_id
1 'polypeptide(L)'
;MKDFMKINENDNVIVALKEMKKGEKISLENTEIEALETIPAGHKMAVKDICEGADVIKYGFRIGTAKEDIKAGQWVHTHNIKTALGDLLEYKYEPVHMEEKITELSLI
;
A
#
# COMPACT_ATOMS: atom_id res chain seq x y z
N MET A 1 5.46 20.76 2.73
CA MET A 1 4.55 19.99 1.86
C MET A 1 4.82 18.50 2.00
N LYS A 2 3.76 17.72 2.03
CA LYS A 2 3.92 16.28 2.21
C LYS A 2 4.14 15.57 0.89
N ASP A 3 5.07 14.64 0.90
CA ASP A 3 5.37 13.82 -0.25
C ASP A 3 4.71 12.45 -0.16
N PHE A 4 4.03 12.19 0.95
CA PHE A 4 3.38 10.91 1.20
C PHE A 4 2.16 11.11 2.09
N MET A 5 1.32 10.08 2.15
CA MET A 5 0.13 10.12 2.97
C MET A 5 0.04 8.87 3.84
N LYS A 6 -0.11 9.07 5.13
CA LYS A 6 -0.38 8.01 6.10
C LYS A 6 -1.49 8.53 7.00
N ILE A 7 -2.58 7.80 7.09
CA ILE A 7 -3.75 8.26 7.81
C ILE A 7 -3.91 7.62 9.17
N ASN A 8 -3.51 6.37 9.32
CA ASN A 8 -3.73 5.63 10.55
C ASN A 8 -2.41 5.13 11.11
N GLU A 9 -2.30 5.11 12.44
CA GLU A 9 -1.09 4.65 13.11
C GLU A 9 -0.74 3.20 12.77
N ASN A 10 -1.75 2.41 12.48
CA ASN A 10 -1.54 1.00 12.17
C ASN A 10 -1.12 0.75 10.72
N ASP A 11 -1.10 1.78 9.90
CA ASP A 11 -0.70 1.61 8.51
C ASP A 11 0.75 1.17 8.43
N ASN A 12 1.00 0.13 7.67
CA ASN A 12 2.37 -0.31 7.41
C ASN A 12 2.81 0.02 5.99
N VAL A 13 1.97 0.73 5.25
CA VAL A 13 2.33 1.30 3.96
C VAL A 13 1.86 2.75 3.91
N ILE A 14 2.52 3.54 3.09
CA ILE A 14 2.09 4.91 2.79
C ILE A 14 1.88 5.01 1.29
N VAL A 15 1.16 6.06 0.88
CA VAL A 15 0.99 6.37 -0.54
C VAL A 15 1.93 7.52 -0.87
N ALA A 16 2.78 7.32 -1.86
CA ALA A 16 3.68 8.38 -2.32
C ALA A 16 2.86 9.37 -3.13
N LEU A 17 2.89 10.64 -2.76
CA LEU A 17 2.14 11.68 -3.46
C LEU A 17 2.90 12.18 -4.67
N LYS A 18 4.19 11.91 -4.73
CA LYS A 18 5.02 12.17 -5.90
C LYS A 18 6.02 11.03 -6.01
N GLU A 19 6.69 10.92 -7.15
CA GLU A 19 7.70 9.88 -7.31
C GLU A 19 8.78 10.03 -6.24
N MET A 20 9.09 8.92 -5.60
CA MET A 20 10.18 8.85 -4.63
C MET A 20 11.29 8.02 -5.23
N LYS A 21 12.45 8.63 -5.42
CA LYS A 21 13.57 7.94 -6.02
C LYS A 21 14.30 7.09 -5.01
N LYS A 22 14.88 6.01 -5.48
CA LYS A 22 15.70 5.15 -4.64
C LYS A 22 16.73 6.00 -3.88
N GLY A 23 16.78 5.80 -2.57
CA GLY A 23 17.69 6.53 -1.70
C GLY A 23 17.07 7.75 -1.04
N GLU A 24 15.91 8.19 -1.48
CA GLU A 24 15.24 9.30 -0.80
C GLU A 24 14.76 8.83 0.57
N LYS A 25 14.82 9.74 1.54
CA LYS A 25 14.44 9.43 2.91
C LYS A 25 13.26 10.26 3.33
N ILE A 26 12.40 9.67 4.14
CA ILE A 26 11.29 10.37 4.76
C ILE A 26 11.38 10.18 6.26
N SER A 27 10.89 11.17 7.00
CA SER A 27 10.77 11.07 8.44
C SER A 27 9.33 10.76 8.79
N LEU A 28 9.13 9.74 9.59
CA LEU A 28 7.82 9.30 9.99
C LEU A 28 7.87 8.87 11.45
N GLU A 29 7.15 9.60 12.32
CA GLU A 29 7.07 9.26 13.74
C GLU A 29 8.42 8.97 14.39
N ASN A 30 9.36 9.89 14.21
CA ASN A 30 10.72 9.78 14.77
C ASN A 30 11.56 8.66 14.14
N THR A 31 11.10 8.10 13.03
CA THR A 31 11.82 7.09 12.31
C THR A 31 12.10 7.60 10.91
N GLU A 32 13.31 7.36 10.43
CA GLU A 32 13.68 7.72 9.07
C GLU A 32 13.63 6.46 8.23
N ILE A 33 12.98 6.55 7.07
CA ILE A 33 12.82 5.41 6.17
C ILE A 33 13.39 5.81 4.82
N GLU A 34 14.27 4.98 4.31
CA GLU A 34 14.88 5.20 3.00
C GLU A 34 14.18 4.35 1.94
N ALA A 35 13.82 4.96 0.83
CA ALA A 35 13.26 4.22 -0.29
C ALA A 35 14.31 3.30 -0.85
N LEU A 36 14.04 2.01 -0.85
CA LEU A 36 15.00 1.01 -1.33
C LEU A 36 14.92 0.84 -2.83
N GLU A 37 13.89 1.38 -3.44
CA GLU A 37 13.70 1.40 -4.88
C GLU A 37 12.82 2.59 -5.22
N THR A 38 12.75 2.93 -6.49
CA THR A 38 11.92 4.06 -6.92
C THR A 38 10.46 3.71 -6.77
N ILE A 39 9.71 4.60 -6.11
CA ILE A 39 8.28 4.42 -5.89
C ILE A 39 7.53 5.40 -6.78
N PRO A 40 6.75 4.92 -7.74
CA PRO A 40 5.99 5.84 -8.61
C PRO A 40 4.95 6.63 -7.83
N ALA A 41 4.62 7.81 -8.32
CA ALA A 41 3.58 8.61 -7.71
C ALA A 41 2.27 7.84 -7.66
N GLY A 42 1.57 7.93 -6.55
CA GLY A 42 0.30 7.22 -6.35
C GLY A 42 0.46 5.78 -5.91
N HIS A 43 1.69 5.28 -5.83
CA HIS A 43 1.93 3.91 -5.41
C HIS A 43 2.30 3.83 -3.93
N LYS A 44 2.30 2.61 -3.40
CA LYS A 44 2.54 2.38 -1.99
C LYS A 44 3.98 2.03 -1.70
N MET A 45 4.46 2.45 -0.55
CA MET A 45 5.77 2.07 -0.04
C MET A 45 5.60 1.53 1.38
N ALA A 46 6.29 0.45 1.68
CA ALA A 46 6.25 -0.10 3.03
C ALA A 46 7.01 0.84 3.99
N VAL A 47 6.44 1.06 5.16
CA VAL A 47 7.09 1.86 6.20
C VAL A 47 7.51 1.02 7.40
N LYS A 48 7.19 -0.26 7.36
CA LYS A 48 7.61 -1.24 8.35
C LYS A 48 7.93 -2.51 7.60
N ASP A 49 8.73 -3.37 8.21
CA ASP A 49 8.98 -4.68 7.64
C ASP A 49 7.69 -5.49 7.76
N ILE A 50 7.32 -6.16 6.68
CA ILE A 50 6.09 -6.96 6.63
C ILE A 50 6.51 -8.37 6.26
N CYS A 51 6.24 -9.33 7.14
CA CYS A 51 6.59 -10.71 6.86
C CYS A 51 5.63 -11.34 5.89
N GLU A 52 6.09 -12.33 5.16
CA GLU A 52 5.24 -13.10 4.27
C GLU A 52 4.00 -13.59 5.02
N GLY A 53 2.84 -13.40 4.44
CA GLY A 53 1.57 -13.78 5.05
C GLY A 53 0.98 -12.76 6.01
N ALA A 54 1.75 -11.74 6.38
CA ALA A 54 1.25 -10.72 7.30
C ALA A 54 0.34 -9.74 6.57
N ASP A 55 -0.51 -9.08 7.33
CA ASP A 55 -1.46 -8.13 6.78
C ASP A 55 -0.78 -6.86 6.28
N VAL A 56 -1.25 -6.38 5.15
CA VAL A 56 -0.87 -5.06 4.63
C VAL A 56 -2.01 -4.12 4.97
N ILE A 57 -1.69 -3.04 5.67
CA ILE A 57 -2.69 -2.14 6.22
C ILE A 57 -2.52 -0.74 5.66
N LYS A 58 -3.60 -0.22 5.11
CA LYS A 58 -3.65 1.12 4.54
C LYS A 58 -4.94 1.79 5.01
N TYR A 59 -4.82 3.00 5.50
CA TYR A 59 -5.97 3.75 6.05
C TYR A 59 -6.70 2.98 7.15
N GLY A 60 -5.95 2.21 7.92
CA GLY A 60 -6.53 1.42 9.01
C GLY A 60 -7.20 0.14 8.59
N PHE A 61 -7.20 -0.19 7.30
CA PHE A 61 -7.86 -1.39 6.79
C PHE A 61 -6.86 -2.36 6.19
N ARG A 62 -7.11 -3.64 6.38
CA ARG A 62 -6.32 -4.65 5.72
C ARG A 62 -6.69 -4.67 4.24
N ILE A 63 -5.72 -4.40 3.38
CA ILE A 63 -5.93 -4.40 1.94
C ILE A 63 -5.42 -5.67 1.28
N GLY A 64 -4.70 -6.48 2.02
CA GLY A 64 -4.18 -7.73 1.50
C GLY A 64 -3.18 -8.34 2.45
N THR A 65 -2.44 -9.31 1.96
CA THR A 65 -1.36 -9.97 2.70
C THR A 65 -0.11 -9.96 1.85
N ALA A 66 1.04 -10.00 2.51
CA ALA A 66 2.31 -10.03 1.82
C ALA A 66 2.54 -11.40 1.18
N LYS A 67 2.94 -11.43 -0.09
CA LYS A 67 3.29 -12.68 -0.78
C LYS A 67 4.68 -13.13 -0.42
N GLU A 68 5.49 -12.22 0.09
CA GLU A 68 6.87 -12.46 0.44
C GLU A 68 7.25 -11.45 1.50
N ASP A 69 8.44 -11.59 2.09
CA ASP A 69 8.90 -10.61 3.07
C ASP A 69 9.11 -9.28 2.37
N ILE A 70 8.57 -8.21 2.95
CA ILE A 70 8.70 -6.86 2.42
C ILE A 70 9.43 -6.03 3.46
N LYS A 71 10.43 -5.29 3.01
CA LYS A 71 11.19 -4.44 3.92
C LYS A 71 10.71 -3.00 3.84
N ALA A 72 10.84 -2.28 4.95
CA ALA A 72 10.53 -0.86 4.96
C ALA A 72 11.33 -0.17 3.86
N GLY A 73 10.64 0.64 3.06
CA GLY A 73 11.26 1.31 1.92
C GLY A 73 11.04 0.62 0.59
N GLN A 74 10.47 -0.56 0.58
CA GLN A 74 10.19 -1.26 -0.67
C GLN A 74 8.88 -0.82 -1.29
N TRP A 75 8.83 -0.89 -2.60
CA TRP A 75 7.62 -0.64 -3.37
C TRP A 75 6.63 -1.77 -3.14
N VAL A 76 5.41 -1.42 -2.78
CA VAL A 76 4.35 -2.39 -2.52
C VAL A 76 3.34 -2.31 -3.65
N HIS A 77 3.19 -3.38 -4.38
CA HIS A 77 2.26 -3.44 -5.49
C HIS A 77 1.85 -4.90 -5.71
N THR A 78 1.17 -5.19 -6.81
CA THR A 78 0.65 -6.53 -7.05
C THR A 78 1.71 -7.61 -7.08
N HIS A 79 2.97 -7.24 -7.30
CA HIS A 79 4.04 -8.24 -7.35
C HIS A 79 4.38 -8.82 -5.97
N ASN A 80 4.10 -8.10 -4.89
CA ASN A 80 4.45 -8.58 -3.55
C ASN A 80 3.30 -8.58 -2.55
N ILE A 81 2.09 -8.25 -2.98
CA ILE A 81 0.93 -8.41 -2.10
C ILE A 81 -0.19 -9.16 -2.81
N LYS A 82 -0.91 -9.93 -2.03
CA LYS A 82 -2.11 -10.60 -2.49
C LYS A 82 -3.28 -9.76 -1.98
N THR A 83 -4.05 -9.21 -2.88
CA THR A 83 -5.11 -8.28 -2.55
C THR A 83 -6.29 -8.99 -1.91
N ALA A 84 -6.69 -8.54 -0.73
CA ALA A 84 -7.89 -9.06 -0.09
C ALA A 84 -9.14 -8.72 -0.90
N LEU A 85 -9.10 -7.57 -1.56
CA LEU A 85 -10.22 -7.11 -2.36
C LEU A 85 -10.44 -7.91 -3.63
N GLY A 86 -9.40 -8.59 -4.10
CA GLY A 86 -9.54 -9.44 -5.27
C GLY A 86 -10.59 -10.52 -5.07
N ASP A 87 -10.56 -11.14 -3.91
CA ASP A 87 -11.51 -12.17 -3.57
C ASP A 87 -12.91 -11.60 -3.45
N LEU A 88 -13.02 -10.42 -2.86
CA LEU A 88 -14.30 -9.76 -2.74
C LEU A 88 -14.87 -9.38 -4.10
N LEU A 89 -14.03 -8.96 -5.02
CA LEU A 89 -14.47 -8.63 -6.35
C LEU A 89 -15.07 -9.83 -7.06
N GLU A 90 -14.39 -10.95 -7.00
CA GLU A 90 -14.91 -12.16 -7.62
C GLU A 90 -16.22 -12.59 -7.00
N TYR A 91 -16.26 -12.53 -5.69
CA TYR A 91 -17.42 -12.99 -4.95
C TYR A 91 -18.61 -12.09 -5.15
N LYS A 92 -18.38 -10.80 -5.19
CA LYS A 92 -19.45 -9.80 -5.28
C LYS A 92 -19.66 -9.27 -6.67
N TYR A 93 -19.01 -9.84 -7.64
CA TYR A 93 -19.10 -9.36 -8.98
C TYR A 93 -20.50 -9.55 -9.55
N GLU A 94 -21.19 -8.45 -9.74
CA GLU A 94 -22.51 -8.41 -10.32
C GLU A 94 -22.48 -7.38 -11.41
N PRO A 95 -22.90 -7.72 -12.63
CA PRO A 95 -22.81 -6.77 -13.74
C PRO A 95 -23.49 -5.43 -13.47
N VAL A 96 -24.61 -5.47 -12.79
CA VAL A 96 -25.37 -4.24 -12.55
C VAL A 96 -24.71 -3.29 -11.56
N HIS A 97 -23.74 -3.78 -10.80
CA HIS A 97 -23.08 -2.98 -9.77
C HIS A 97 -21.62 -2.76 -10.06
N MET A 98 -21.15 -3.25 -11.18
CA MET A 98 -19.72 -3.27 -11.44
C MET A 98 -19.08 -1.89 -11.42
N GLU A 99 -19.71 -0.91 -12.04
CA GLU A 99 -19.14 0.42 -12.09
C GLU A 99 -19.01 1.05 -10.72
N GLU A 100 -20.04 0.91 -9.91
CA GLU A 100 -20.01 1.46 -8.58
C GLU A 100 -18.93 0.81 -7.74
N LYS A 101 -18.82 -0.50 -7.84
CA LYS A 101 -17.82 -1.21 -7.07
C LYS A 101 -16.41 -0.87 -7.48
N ILE A 102 -16.20 -0.68 -8.76
CA ILE A 102 -14.90 -0.26 -9.24
C ILE A 102 -14.52 1.11 -8.70
N THR A 103 -15.49 2.02 -8.67
CA THR A 103 -15.26 3.35 -8.12
C THR A 103 -14.89 3.27 -6.65
N GLU A 104 -15.62 2.48 -5.89
CA GLU A 104 -15.32 2.31 -4.46
C GLU A 104 -13.93 1.72 -4.25
N LEU A 105 -13.59 0.73 -5.03
CA LEU A 105 -12.31 0.05 -4.89
C LEU A 105 -11.16 0.95 -5.24
N SER A 106 -11.36 1.88 -6.16
CA SER A 106 -10.29 2.79 -6.53
C SER A 106 -9.93 3.75 -5.41
N LEU A 107 -10.78 3.88 -4.41
CA LEU A 107 -10.51 4.71 -3.25
C LEU A 107 -9.65 4.00 -2.22
N ILE A 108 -9.53 2.71 -2.33
CA ILE A 108 -8.76 1.92 -1.40
C ILE A 108 -7.32 1.79 -1.89
#